data_f0e16c9e289cb79f55adc87a0d301900
#
_entry.id   f0e16c9e289cb79f55adc87a0d301900
#
_cell.length_a   1.000
_cell.length_b   1.000
_cell.length_c   1.000
_cell.angle_alpha   90.00
_cell.angle_beta   90.00
_cell.angle_gamma   90.00
#
_symmetry.space_group_name_H-M   'P 1'
#
loop_
_entity.id
_entity.type
_entity.pdbx_description
1 polymer ?
#
loop_
_entity_poly.entity_id
_entity_poly.type
_entity_poly.pdbx_seq_one_letter_code
_entity_poly.pdbx_strand_id
1 'polypeptide(L)'
;KNYIDDAKKVKELDSTRLIHYERSWLGGSEGERDEFNFAKDTNKYLDMYSRMYPSFEDLNKMRNGALDMPLILCEYSHAMGNSCGDLENYEKIIDLEPSFAGGFIWEMINHYVIKGNKILYGGDFNDQPNDGNFCMDGLFTLDRKPLPVMESVKHIFSPLIIKKIDNNRYQLFNRYSFLTINDVEIKAIKLINCFANPNDIEEFKIECIPAQEYVEINIKNALINETGCTSILFIINASTINGNIEYKESYILNNKPLDYEIISNAIKEKDEKFEINNFIINENGLIESSLIDKDLILEPANIIVGRAYLDNDKNMYWSYWKICSLDSARFIARETKKDATSITFYGSLITDTTYIAKVSITYVSTNHGLLVKIKAKRNKEIPFLPRFGYSLVLNKDYKKVTYLGEGPNESYIDRHQGNIFYTHDFDVFSKSNCFNYPYPQESGSHNNTKFTSLFSDNYIFTMLANELVSFQAIPFKLNEFKNHAHLMKYKSGHVVFNIDYKMSGLGSNSCGPE
;
A
#
# COMPACT_ATOMS: atom_id res chain seq x y z
N LYS A 1 -23.15 -30.91 -15.08
CA LYS A 1 -23.18 -32.24 -15.78
C LYS A 1 -21.79 -32.62 -16.30
N ASN A 2 -21.18 -31.81 -17.15
CA ASN A 2 -19.96 -32.16 -17.86
C ASN A 2 -18.75 -32.41 -16.93
N TYR A 3 -18.56 -31.62 -15.86
CA TYR A 3 -17.40 -31.78 -14.98
C TYR A 3 -17.29 -33.16 -14.32
N ILE A 4 -18.42 -33.88 -14.10
CA ILE A 4 -18.42 -35.23 -13.57
C ILE A 4 -17.77 -36.21 -14.55
N ASP A 5 -18.17 -36.09 -15.82
CA ASP A 5 -17.61 -36.96 -16.88
C ASP A 5 -16.16 -36.62 -17.17
N ASP A 6 -15.81 -35.33 -17.14
CA ASP A 6 -14.42 -34.86 -17.24
C ASP A 6 -13.58 -35.36 -16.07
N ALA A 7 -14.08 -35.27 -14.82
CA ALA A 7 -13.37 -35.76 -13.64
C ALA A 7 -13.10 -37.27 -13.71
N LYS A 8 -14.11 -38.06 -14.15
CA LYS A 8 -13.93 -39.51 -14.38
C LYS A 8 -12.85 -39.76 -15.44
N LYS A 9 -12.89 -39.00 -16.54
CA LYS A 9 -11.92 -39.15 -17.63
C LYS A 9 -10.51 -38.80 -17.20
N VAL A 10 -10.33 -37.74 -16.41
CA VAL A 10 -9.02 -37.36 -15.85
C VAL A 10 -8.50 -38.48 -14.96
N LYS A 11 -9.32 -39.06 -14.07
CA LYS A 11 -8.91 -40.18 -13.19
C LYS A 11 -8.58 -41.47 -13.98
N GLU A 12 -9.24 -41.72 -15.10
CA GLU A 12 -8.88 -42.81 -16.01
C GLU A 12 -7.49 -42.60 -16.64
N LEU A 13 -7.16 -41.36 -17.02
CA LEU A 13 -5.89 -41.00 -17.66
C LEU A 13 -4.74 -40.90 -16.64
N ASP A 14 -4.99 -40.31 -15.50
CA ASP A 14 -4.03 -40.15 -14.40
C ASP A 14 -4.74 -40.17 -13.04
N SER A 15 -4.70 -41.30 -12.36
CA SER A 15 -5.31 -41.47 -11.04
C SER A 15 -4.57 -40.75 -9.90
N THR A 16 -3.35 -40.25 -10.15
CA THR A 16 -2.50 -39.64 -9.12
C THR A 16 -2.78 -38.15 -8.92
N ARG A 17 -3.41 -37.48 -9.87
CA ARG A 17 -3.70 -36.05 -9.80
C ARG A 17 -4.96 -35.77 -9.00
N LEU A 18 -4.89 -34.74 -8.13
CA LEU A 18 -6.08 -34.24 -7.42
C LEU A 18 -6.95 -33.42 -8.36
N ILE A 19 -8.25 -33.57 -8.22
CA ILE A 19 -9.24 -32.89 -9.05
C ILE A 19 -10.06 -31.95 -8.19
N HIS A 20 -10.20 -30.71 -8.67
CA HIS A 20 -11.12 -29.72 -8.11
C HIS A 20 -11.92 -29.06 -9.24
N TYR A 21 -13.07 -28.47 -8.90
CA TYR A 21 -13.92 -27.73 -9.82
C TYR A 21 -14.67 -26.63 -9.04
N GLU A 22 -14.47 -25.36 -9.41
CA GLU A 22 -14.93 -24.20 -8.62
C GLU A 22 -16.45 -24.20 -8.39
N ARG A 23 -17.23 -24.53 -9.42
CA ARG A 23 -18.70 -24.48 -9.35
C ARG A 23 -19.38 -25.77 -8.86
N SER A 24 -18.65 -26.73 -8.35
CA SER A 24 -19.20 -28.01 -7.85
C SER A 24 -20.10 -27.87 -6.62
N TRP A 25 -19.95 -26.77 -5.90
CA TRP A 25 -20.73 -26.46 -4.69
C TRP A 25 -22.09 -25.79 -4.98
N LEU A 26 -22.37 -25.42 -6.22
CA LEU A 26 -23.66 -24.86 -6.63
C LEU A 26 -24.72 -25.98 -6.72
N GLY A 27 -25.29 -26.36 -5.57
CA GLY A 27 -26.40 -27.33 -5.48
C GLY A 27 -27.78 -26.76 -5.84
N GLY A 28 -27.85 -25.57 -6.46
CA GLY A 28 -29.09 -24.89 -6.82
C GLY A 28 -29.18 -24.54 -8.31
N SER A 29 -30.39 -24.33 -8.81
CA SER A 29 -30.67 -23.73 -10.11
C SER A 29 -30.01 -22.33 -10.20
N GLU A 30 -29.61 -21.90 -11.40
CA GLU A 30 -29.06 -20.59 -11.68
C GLU A 30 -29.82 -19.48 -10.94
N GLY A 31 -29.20 -18.89 -9.90
CA GLY A 31 -29.76 -17.75 -9.16
C GLY A 31 -29.78 -17.84 -7.64
N GLU A 32 -29.74 -19.01 -7.04
CA GLU A 32 -29.60 -19.15 -5.58
C GLU A 32 -28.16 -19.51 -5.24
N ARG A 33 -27.38 -18.52 -4.88
CA ARG A 33 -26.09 -18.68 -4.22
C ARG A 33 -26.36 -19.06 -2.76
N ASP A 34 -26.71 -20.33 -2.53
CA ASP A 34 -26.73 -20.88 -1.18
C ASP A 34 -25.28 -21.18 -0.80
N GLU A 35 -24.69 -20.25 -0.07
CA GLU A 35 -23.25 -19.98 0.02
C GLU A 35 -22.42 -21.12 0.64
N PHE A 36 -23.03 -22.17 1.21
CA PHE A 36 -22.31 -23.21 1.97
C PHE A 36 -22.90 -24.62 1.86
N ASN A 37 -23.86 -24.87 0.97
CA ASN A 37 -24.40 -26.20 0.80
C ASN A 37 -23.54 -26.99 -0.21
N PHE A 38 -22.44 -27.53 0.27
CA PHE A 38 -21.61 -28.48 -0.48
C PHE A 38 -22.48 -29.73 -0.76
N ALA A 39 -22.99 -29.85 -1.98
CA ALA A 39 -23.81 -30.96 -2.37
C ALA A 39 -23.03 -32.26 -2.32
N LYS A 40 -23.14 -33.00 -1.20
CA LYS A 40 -22.40 -34.24 -0.92
C LYS A 40 -22.41 -35.26 -2.07
N ASP A 41 -23.50 -35.33 -2.84
CA ASP A 41 -23.62 -36.27 -3.93
C ASP A 41 -22.84 -35.91 -5.20
N THR A 42 -22.52 -34.63 -5.43
CA THR A 42 -21.76 -34.20 -6.60
C THR A 42 -20.26 -34.15 -6.36
N ASN A 43 -19.83 -34.07 -5.10
CA ASN A 43 -18.41 -33.96 -4.73
C ASN A 43 -17.66 -35.31 -4.72
N LYS A 44 -18.35 -36.45 -4.82
CA LYS A 44 -17.71 -37.78 -4.80
C LYS A 44 -16.72 -38.05 -5.95
N TYR A 45 -16.66 -37.19 -6.94
CA TYR A 45 -15.71 -37.26 -8.06
C TYR A 45 -14.57 -36.25 -7.95
N LEU A 46 -14.56 -35.44 -6.89
CA LEU A 46 -13.57 -34.40 -6.63
C LEU A 46 -12.78 -34.76 -5.38
N ASP A 47 -11.54 -34.29 -5.34
CA ASP A 47 -10.63 -34.51 -4.21
C ASP A 47 -10.54 -33.27 -3.30
N MET A 48 -11.00 -32.12 -3.78
CA MET A 48 -10.88 -30.83 -3.09
C MET A 48 -12.08 -29.93 -3.37
N TYR A 49 -12.46 -29.11 -2.39
CA TYR A 49 -13.31 -27.95 -2.62
C TYR A 49 -12.49 -26.86 -3.33
N SER A 50 -13.16 -26.06 -4.14
CA SER A 50 -12.53 -24.99 -4.90
C SER A 50 -13.37 -23.72 -4.86
N ARG A 51 -12.73 -22.58 -4.60
CA ARG A 51 -13.41 -21.28 -4.51
C ARG A 51 -12.61 -20.20 -5.22
N MET A 52 -13.33 -19.26 -5.85
CA MET A 52 -12.79 -18.11 -6.55
C MET A 52 -13.14 -16.84 -5.76
N TYR A 53 -12.16 -16.00 -5.46
CA TYR A 53 -12.29 -14.70 -4.79
C TYR A 53 -13.27 -14.68 -3.58
N PRO A 54 -13.12 -15.56 -2.59
CA PRO A 54 -13.96 -15.51 -1.40
C PRO A 54 -13.62 -14.26 -0.58
N SER A 55 -14.62 -13.65 0.04
CA SER A 55 -14.39 -12.62 1.04
C SER A 55 -13.76 -13.22 2.31
N PHE A 56 -13.17 -12.39 3.18
CA PHE A 56 -12.68 -12.86 4.49
C PHE A 56 -13.82 -13.40 5.38
N GLU A 57 -15.02 -12.86 5.22
CA GLU A 57 -16.20 -13.37 5.90
C GLU A 57 -16.55 -14.78 5.42
N ASP A 58 -16.49 -15.02 4.10
CA ASP A 58 -16.71 -16.34 3.52
C ASP A 58 -15.66 -17.34 3.97
N LEU A 59 -14.38 -16.99 3.95
CA LEU A 59 -13.31 -17.84 4.45
C LEU A 59 -13.51 -18.21 5.93
N ASN A 60 -13.92 -17.27 6.76
CA ASN A 60 -14.21 -17.54 8.17
C ASN A 60 -15.44 -18.46 8.35
N LYS A 61 -16.48 -18.29 7.51
CA LYS A 61 -17.64 -19.22 7.51
C LYS A 61 -17.23 -20.63 7.09
N MET A 62 -16.42 -20.78 6.04
CA MET A 62 -15.89 -22.07 5.57
C MET A 62 -15.04 -22.75 6.64
N ARG A 63 -14.13 -22.01 7.29
CA ARG A 63 -13.32 -22.50 8.41
C ARG A 63 -14.17 -23.06 9.54
N ASN A 64 -15.25 -22.38 9.91
CA ASN A 64 -16.16 -22.81 10.98
C ASN A 64 -17.11 -23.94 10.56
N GLY A 65 -17.25 -24.20 9.27
CA GLY A 65 -18.17 -25.17 8.69
C GLY A 65 -17.69 -26.62 8.67
N ALA A 66 -16.50 -26.93 9.27
CA ALA A 66 -15.91 -28.27 9.33
C ALA A 66 -15.87 -28.97 7.96
N LEU A 67 -15.01 -28.49 7.07
CA LEU A 67 -14.78 -29.08 5.76
C LEU A 67 -14.30 -30.53 5.88
N ASP A 68 -14.91 -31.43 5.14
CA ASP A 68 -14.52 -32.86 5.08
C ASP A 68 -13.53 -33.16 3.93
N MET A 69 -13.20 -32.17 3.12
CA MET A 69 -12.15 -32.21 2.09
C MET A 69 -11.31 -30.92 2.15
N PRO A 70 -10.07 -30.92 1.63
CA PRO A 70 -9.28 -29.69 1.52
C PRO A 70 -9.97 -28.64 0.65
N LEU A 71 -9.79 -27.37 1.01
CA LEU A 71 -10.20 -26.21 0.22
C LEU A 71 -8.99 -25.60 -0.49
N ILE A 72 -9.14 -25.35 -1.80
CA ILE A 72 -8.16 -24.58 -2.59
C ILE A 72 -8.82 -23.32 -3.15
N LEU A 73 -8.15 -22.18 -3.08
CA LEU A 73 -8.57 -20.97 -3.75
C LEU A 73 -8.05 -21.01 -5.18
N CYS A 74 -8.91 -21.41 -6.12
CA CYS A 74 -8.49 -21.56 -7.53
C CYS A 74 -8.12 -20.22 -8.17
N GLU A 75 -8.67 -19.12 -7.66
CA GLU A 75 -8.26 -17.76 -7.94
C GLU A 75 -8.48 -16.90 -6.69
N TYR A 76 -7.51 -16.06 -6.35
CA TYR A 76 -7.66 -15.05 -5.30
C TYR A 76 -6.68 -13.89 -5.52
N SER A 77 -6.89 -12.78 -4.80
CA SER A 77 -6.00 -11.63 -4.81
C SER A 77 -5.68 -11.14 -6.23
N HIS A 78 -6.71 -10.65 -6.95
CA HIS A 78 -6.63 -10.23 -8.35
C HIS A 78 -5.54 -9.19 -8.59
N ALA A 79 -4.55 -9.52 -9.42
CA ALA A 79 -3.32 -8.76 -9.61
C ALA A 79 -3.43 -7.66 -10.68
N MET A 80 -4.64 -7.17 -10.97
CA MET A 80 -4.86 -6.16 -12.00
C MET A 80 -4.33 -4.79 -11.61
N GLY A 81 -3.40 -4.27 -12.37
CA GLY A 81 -2.80 -2.96 -12.18
C GLY A 81 -2.02 -2.85 -10.86
N ASN A 82 -2.21 -1.75 -10.13
CA ASN A 82 -1.64 -1.56 -8.79
C ASN A 82 -2.51 -2.28 -7.74
N SER A 83 -2.18 -3.52 -7.45
CA SER A 83 -3.04 -4.43 -6.73
C SER A 83 -2.27 -5.49 -5.95
N CYS A 84 -2.99 -6.55 -5.60
CA CYS A 84 -2.75 -7.54 -4.59
C CYS A 84 -2.66 -6.92 -3.19
N GLY A 85 -3.65 -6.11 -2.83
CA GLY A 85 -3.90 -5.79 -1.43
C GLY A 85 -4.34 -7.04 -0.66
N ASP A 86 -4.24 -6.99 0.66
CA ASP A 86 -4.73 -8.02 1.59
C ASP A 86 -4.14 -9.44 1.45
N LEU A 87 -3.14 -9.65 0.61
CA LEU A 87 -2.54 -10.97 0.40
C LEU A 87 -2.05 -11.60 1.72
N GLU A 88 -1.45 -10.79 2.60
CA GLU A 88 -1.02 -11.26 3.92
C GLU A 88 -2.18 -11.77 4.78
N ASN A 89 -3.35 -11.15 4.66
CA ASN A 89 -4.53 -11.55 5.41
C ASN A 89 -5.10 -12.89 4.92
N TYR A 90 -5.09 -13.13 3.61
CA TYR A 90 -5.41 -14.45 3.04
C TYR A 90 -4.45 -15.52 3.56
N GLU A 91 -3.15 -15.27 3.48
CA GLU A 91 -2.14 -16.23 3.92
C GLU A 91 -2.23 -16.54 5.42
N LYS A 92 -2.50 -15.54 6.26
CA LYS A 92 -2.74 -15.77 7.69
C LYS A 92 -3.91 -16.70 7.96
N ILE A 93 -4.99 -16.61 7.17
CA ILE A 93 -6.15 -17.50 7.32
C ILE A 93 -5.78 -18.91 6.83
N ILE A 94 -5.11 -19.02 5.71
CA ILE A 94 -4.66 -20.30 5.12
C ILE A 94 -3.70 -21.02 6.09
N ASP A 95 -2.72 -20.32 6.64
CA ASP A 95 -1.75 -20.89 7.60
C ASP A 95 -2.40 -21.39 8.91
N LEU A 96 -3.51 -20.78 9.32
CA LEU A 96 -4.19 -21.14 10.58
C LEU A 96 -5.17 -22.29 10.43
N GLU A 97 -5.55 -22.66 9.22
CA GLU A 97 -6.60 -23.64 8.96
C GLU A 97 -6.06 -24.85 8.18
N PRO A 98 -5.83 -26.00 8.82
CA PRO A 98 -5.24 -27.18 8.16
C PRO A 98 -6.04 -27.72 6.97
N SER A 99 -7.34 -27.42 6.90
CA SER A 99 -8.17 -27.82 5.77
C SER A 99 -8.00 -26.90 4.54
N PHE A 100 -7.29 -25.77 4.67
CA PHE A 100 -7.02 -24.87 3.55
C PHE A 100 -5.69 -25.25 2.89
N ALA A 101 -5.78 -25.72 1.64
CA ALA A 101 -4.61 -26.21 0.89
C ALA A 101 -3.77 -25.11 0.23
N GLY A 102 -4.25 -23.87 0.23
CA GLY A 102 -3.60 -22.73 -0.41
C GLY A 102 -4.42 -22.11 -1.54
N GLY A 103 -3.77 -21.37 -2.43
CA GLY A 103 -4.47 -20.70 -3.53
C GLY A 103 -3.55 -20.26 -4.65
N PHE A 104 -4.16 -19.79 -5.75
CA PHE A 104 -3.48 -19.28 -6.93
C PHE A 104 -3.87 -17.81 -7.15
N ILE A 105 -2.88 -16.92 -7.10
CA ILE A 105 -3.07 -15.51 -7.44
C ILE A 105 -3.43 -15.40 -8.93
N TRP A 106 -4.49 -14.70 -9.27
CA TRP A 106 -4.82 -14.38 -10.64
C TRP A 106 -4.25 -13.02 -11.02
N GLU A 107 -3.26 -12.92 -11.91
CA GLU A 107 -2.55 -14.03 -12.49
C GLU A 107 -1.03 -13.73 -12.59
N MET A 108 -0.26 -14.56 -13.28
CA MET A 108 1.19 -14.46 -13.28
C MET A 108 1.73 -13.38 -14.22
N ILE A 109 1.21 -13.28 -15.47
CA ILE A 109 1.80 -12.45 -16.53
C ILE A 109 0.74 -11.61 -17.23
N ASN A 110 1.00 -10.33 -17.42
CA ASN A 110 0.16 -9.44 -18.23
C ASN A 110 0.06 -9.89 -19.69
N HIS A 111 -1.14 -9.77 -20.28
CA HIS A 111 -1.47 -10.19 -21.65
C HIS A 111 -1.76 -8.99 -22.56
N TYR A 112 -0.82 -8.10 -22.78
CA TYR A 112 -0.95 -7.00 -23.73
C TYR A 112 -0.10 -7.23 -24.97
N VAL A 113 -0.27 -6.41 -26.01
CA VAL A 113 0.53 -6.46 -27.23
C VAL A 113 1.52 -5.29 -27.26
N ILE A 114 2.78 -5.56 -27.61
CA ILE A 114 3.78 -4.52 -27.85
C ILE A 114 3.89 -4.27 -29.35
N LYS A 115 3.66 -3.02 -29.79
CA LYS A 115 3.89 -2.58 -31.17
C LYS A 115 4.78 -1.35 -31.18
N GLY A 116 6.05 -1.56 -31.56
CA GLY A 116 7.09 -0.54 -31.40
C GLY A 116 7.28 -0.18 -29.91
N ASN A 117 7.09 1.08 -29.56
CA ASN A 117 7.19 1.57 -28.17
C ASN A 117 5.81 1.73 -27.48
N LYS A 118 4.76 1.14 -28.04
CA LYS A 118 3.40 1.23 -27.49
C LYS A 118 2.98 -0.10 -26.89
N ILE A 119 2.33 -0.04 -25.75
CA ILE A 119 1.57 -1.13 -25.13
C ILE A 119 0.13 -0.96 -25.59
N LEU A 120 -0.47 -2.00 -26.15
CA LEU A 120 -1.81 -2.02 -26.73
C LEU A 120 -2.65 -3.12 -26.08
N TYR A 121 -3.93 -2.82 -25.85
CA TYR A 121 -4.92 -3.72 -25.25
C TYR A 121 -6.31 -3.55 -25.89
N GLY A 122 -7.35 -4.11 -25.33
CA GLY A 122 -8.69 -4.10 -25.91
C GLY A 122 -9.17 -2.70 -26.28
N GLY A 123 -9.69 -2.53 -27.50
CA GLY A 123 -10.11 -1.28 -28.11
C GLY A 123 -9.04 -0.57 -28.95
N ASP A 124 -7.75 -0.84 -28.74
CA ASP A 124 -6.65 -0.22 -29.50
C ASP A 124 -6.55 -0.74 -30.95
N PHE A 125 -7.24 -1.84 -31.24
CA PHE A 125 -7.28 -2.49 -32.56
C PHE A 125 -8.59 -2.18 -33.30
N ASN A 126 -9.39 -1.23 -32.82
CA ASN A 126 -10.76 -0.94 -33.27
C ASN A 126 -11.71 -2.15 -33.12
N ASP A 127 -11.39 -3.02 -32.19
CA ASP A 127 -12.18 -4.21 -31.84
C ASP A 127 -13.40 -3.82 -30.98
N GLN A 128 -14.56 -4.44 -31.30
CA GLN A 128 -15.83 -4.28 -30.59
C GLN A 128 -16.61 -5.59 -30.61
N PRO A 129 -17.11 -6.08 -29.46
CA PRO A 129 -16.86 -5.57 -28.10
C PRO A 129 -15.43 -5.87 -27.62
N ASN A 130 -14.99 -5.15 -26.56
CA ASN A 130 -13.72 -5.41 -25.90
C ASN A 130 -13.82 -5.07 -24.41
N ASP A 131 -12.90 -5.61 -23.60
CA ASP A 131 -12.84 -5.41 -22.15
C ASP A 131 -11.72 -4.44 -21.74
N GLY A 132 -11.20 -3.63 -22.68
CA GLY A 132 -10.18 -2.62 -22.40
C GLY A 132 -8.88 -3.22 -21.84
N ASN A 133 -8.44 -2.71 -20.70
CA ASN A 133 -7.22 -3.17 -20.02
C ASN A 133 -7.41 -4.43 -19.16
N PHE A 134 -8.55 -5.15 -19.26
CA PHE A 134 -8.83 -6.37 -18.51
C PHE A 134 -8.04 -7.59 -19.06
N CYS A 135 -6.77 -7.39 -19.19
CA CYS A 135 -5.73 -8.34 -19.60
C CYS A 135 -4.38 -7.94 -18.98
N MET A 136 -4.40 -6.99 -18.02
CA MET A 136 -3.22 -6.49 -17.32
C MET A 136 -3.29 -6.86 -15.84
N ASP A 137 -3.60 -8.10 -15.57
CA ASP A 137 -3.83 -8.70 -14.28
C ASP A 137 -2.69 -9.59 -13.79
N GLY A 138 -1.49 -9.39 -14.37
CA GLY A 138 -0.28 -10.14 -14.04
C GLY A 138 0.57 -9.53 -12.94
N LEU A 139 1.23 -10.42 -12.18
CA LEU A 139 2.31 -10.08 -11.25
C LEU A 139 3.59 -9.63 -11.98
N PHE A 140 3.71 -10.02 -13.24
CA PHE A 140 4.81 -9.67 -14.13
C PHE A 140 4.32 -8.98 -15.39
N THR A 141 5.18 -8.12 -15.93
CA THR A 141 4.97 -7.58 -17.27
C THR A 141 5.04 -8.69 -18.34
N LEU A 142 4.58 -8.40 -19.57
CA LEU A 142 4.67 -9.35 -20.69
C LEU A 142 6.10 -9.84 -20.95
N ASP A 143 7.12 -8.99 -20.76
CA ASP A 143 8.54 -9.33 -20.90
C ASP A 143 9.13 -9.91 -19.59
N ARG A 144 8.26 -10.37 -18.67
CA ARG A 144 8.57 -11.08 -17.42
C ARG A 144 9.41 -10.30 -16.42
N LYS A 145 9.29 -8.97 -16.43
CA LYS A 145 9.84 -8.14 -15.36
C LYS A 145 8.86 -8.09 -14.20
N PRO A 146 9.32 -8.25 -12.95
CA PRO A 146 8.45 -8.18 -11.79
C PRO A 146 7.83 -6.79 -11.65
N LEU A 147 6.56 -6.73 -11.32
CA LEU A 147 5.89 -5.52 -10.84
C LEU A 147 6.17 -5.33 -9.34
N PRO A 148 5.97 -4.13 -8.78
CA PRO A 148 6.25 -3.85 -7.36
C PRO A 148 5.60 -4.83 -6.37
N VAL A 149 4.45 -5.37 -6.70
CA VAL A 149 3.74 -6.38 -5.91
C VAL A 149 4.55 -7.65 -5.67
N MET A 150 5.49 -8.00 -6.56
CA MET A 150 6.27 -9.23 -6.44
C MET A 150 7.18 -9.26 -5.21
N GLU A 151 7.63 -8.12 -4.71
CA GLU A 151 8.38 -8.08 -3.44
C GLU A 151 7.47 -8.48 -2.26
N SER A 152 6.21 -8.05 -2.27
CA SER A 152 5.24 -8.47 -1.26
C SER A 152 4.90 -9.95 -1.37
N VAL A 153 4.69 -10.47 -2.58
CA VAL A 153 4.47 -11.92 -2.82
C VAL A 153 5.67 -12.74 -2.35
N LYS A 154 6.90 -12.35 -2.73
CA LYS A 154 8.14 -13.01 -2.30
C LYS A 154 8.26 -13.05 -0.78
N HIS A 155 7.94 -11.95 -0.12
CA HIS A 155 8.03 -11.82 1.33
C HIS A 155 6.96 -12.68 2.03
N ILE A 156 5.70 -12.57 1.62
CA ILE A 156 4.57 -13.28 2.22
C ILE A 156 4.69 -14.80 2.01
N PHE A 157 5.15 -15.24 0.83
CA PHE A 157 5.36 -16.65 0.51
C PHE A 157 6.72 -17.19 0.97
N SER A 158 7.51 -16.38 1.68
CA SER A 158 8.79 -16.86 2.22
C SER A 158 8.56 -18.06 3.13
N PRO A 159 9.35 -19.14 2.96
CA PRO A 159 9.29 -20.29 3.88
C PRO A 159 9.90 -19.99 5.25
N LEU A 160 10.65 -18.89 5.36
CA LEU A 160 11.26 -18.44 6.60
C LEU A 160 10.67 -17.07 6.95
N ILE A 161 10.09 -16.94 8.13
CA ILE A 161 9.51 -15.70 8.62
C ILE A 161 10.00 -15.40 10.03
N ILE A 162 10.17 -14.11 10.34
CA ILE A 162 10.43 -13.65 11.69
C ILE A 162 9.19 -12.96 12.26
N LYS A 163 8.85 -13.26 13.51
CA LYS A 163 7.72 -12.67 14.23
C LYS A 163 8.22 -11.95 15.48
N LYS A 164 7.79 -10.71 15.66
CA LYS A 164 8.06 -9.96 16.89
C LYS A 164 7.15 -10.46 18.02
N ILE A 165 7.74 -10.86 19.13
CA ILE A 165 7.02 -11.22 20.38
C ILE A 165 6.94 -9.99 21.29
N ASP A 166 8.08 -9.33 21.50
CA ASP A 166 8.20 -8.04 22.17
C ASP A 166 9.39 -7.26 21.61
N ASN A 167 9.80 -6.18 22.23
CA ASN A 167 10.89 -5.39 21.70
C ASN A 167 12.27 -6.08 21.72
N ASN A 168 12.43 -7.12 22.52
CA ASN A 168 13.70 -7.84 22.67
C ASN A 168 13.63 -9.27 22.14
N ARG A 169 12.43 -9.86 22.02
CA ARG A 169 12.25 -11.26 21.65
C ARG A 169 11.56 -11.41 20.31
N TYR A 170 12.12 -12.24 19.48
CA TYR A 170 11.63 -12.58 18.15
C TYR A 170 11.64 -14.09 17.95
N GLN A 171 10.74 -14.59 17.13
CA GLN A 171 10.72 -15.99 16.72
C GLN A 171 10.95 -16.10 15.23
N LEU A 172 11.95 -16.87 14.85
CA LEU A 172 12.23 -17.24 13.46
C LEU A 172 11.62 -18.61 13.21
N PHE A 173 10.65 -18.69 12.30
CA PHE A 173 9.82 -19.86 12.04
C PHE A 173 10.06 -20.42 10.64
N ASN A 174 10.23 -21.74 10.54
CA ASN A 174 10.28 -22.49 9.29
C ASN A 174 8.87 -22.96 8.91
N ARG A 175 8.30 -22.38 7.86
CA ARG A 175 6.95 -22.70 7.34
C ARG A 175 6.90 -23.95 6.47
N TYR A 176 8.03 -24.51 6.05
CA TYR A 176 8.02 -25.74 5.28
C TYR A 176 7.38 -26.89 6.05
N SER A 177 6.61 -27.74 5.36
CA SER A 177 5.96 -28.90 5.96
C SER A 177 6.92 -30.06 6.19
N PHE A 178 8.03 -30.15 5.44
CA PHE A 178 8.95 -31.31 5.49
C PHE A 178 10.41 -30.97 5.14
N LEU A 179 10.76 -29.73 4.85
CA LEU A 179 12.15 -29.32 4.57
C LEU A 179 12.76 -28.57 5.75
N THR A 180 13.96 -28.96 6.10
CA THR A 180 14.80 -28.24 7.06
C THR A 180 15.45 -27.04 6.39
N ILE A 181 15.53 -25.92 7.09
CA ILE A 181 16.31 -24.74 6.71
C ILE A 181 17.64 -24.80 7.46
N ASN A 182 18.75 -24.64 6.74
CA ASN A 182 20.10 -24.78 7.27
C ASN A 182 20.91 -23.51 7.14
N ASP A 183 22.03 -23.44 7.84
CA ASP A 183 23.04 -22.37 7.74
C ASP A 183 22.41 -20.97 7.89
N VAL A 184 21.58 -20.81 8.91
CA VAL A 184 20.85 -19.54 9.11
C VAL A 184 21.76 -18.49 9.72
N GLU A 185 22.05 -17.46 8.97
CA GLU A 185 22.80 -16.29 9.43
C GLU A 185 21.86 -15.09 9.55
N ILE A 186 21.84 -14.49 10.73
CA ILE A 186 20.96 -13.35 11.03
C ILE A 186 21.81 -12.18 11.45
N LYS A 187 21.57 -11.03 10.82
CA LYS A 187 22.09 -9.75 11.21
C LYS A 187 20.94 -8.88 11.68
N ALA A 188 20.91 -8.57 12.96
CA ALA A 188 19.95 -7.64 13.54
C ALA A 188 20.62 -6.28 13.72
N ILE A 189 20.08 -5.25 13.08
CA ILE A 189 20.61 -3.89 13.05
C ILE A 189 19.62 -2.96 13.70
N LYS A 190 19.99 -2.38 14.81
CA LYS A 190 19.19 -1.38 15.47
C LYS A 190 19.48 0.00 14.87
N LEU A 191 18.43 0.73 14.59
CA LEU A 191 18.47 2.00 13.89
C LEU A 191 17.81 3.10 14.74
N ILE A 192 18.52 4.22 14.91
CA ILE A 192 18.01 5.42 15.56
C ILE A 192 17.94 6.50 14.49
N ASN A 193 16.75 6.98 14.17
CA ASN A 193 16.53 7.93 13.07
C ASN A 193 17.25 7.52 11.77
N CYS A 194 17.22 6.21 11.45
CA CYS A 194 17.91 5.53 10.33
C CYS A 194 19.45 5.37 10.44
N PHE A 195 20.07 5.80 11.51
CA PHE A 195 21.50 5.60 11.71
C PHE A 195 21.77 4.37 12.58
N ALA A 196 22.73 3.55 12.16
CA ALA A 196 23.25 2.43 12.93
C ALA A 196 24.66 2.77 13.47
N ASN A 197 24.91 2.46 14.74
CA ASN A 197 26.27 2.40 15.23
C ASN A 197 26.81 0.97 15.09
N PRO A 198 28.13 0.76 14.93
CA PRO A 198 28.71 -0.59 14.89
C PRO A 198 28.31 -1.47 16.09
N ASN A 199 28.13 -0.88 17.27
CA ASN A 199 27.74 -1.57 18.50
C ASN A 199 26.24 -1.93 18.56
N ASP A 200 25.44 -1.45 17.61
CA ASP A 200 24.00 -1.71 17.52
C ASP A 200 23.69 -2.86 16.54
N ILE A 201 24.72 -3.63 16.17
CA ILE A 201 24.60 -4.79 15.28
C ILE A 201 24.83 -6.06 16.12
N GLU A 202 23.88 -6.97 16.07
CA GLU A 202 23.98 -8.29 16.66
C GLU A 202 23.89 -9.36 15.56
N GLU A 203 24.78 -10.36 15.63
CA GLU A 203 24.84 -11.45 14.67
C GLU A 203 24.54 -12.78 15.36
N PHE A 204 23.73 -13.62 14.71
CA PHE A 204 23.33 -14.94 15.19
C PHE A 204 23.59 -15.96 14.09
N LYS A 205 24.04 -17.15 14.51
CA LYS A 205 24.18 -18.31 13.63
C LYS A 205 23.40 -19.47 14.21
N ILE A 206 22.55 -20.07 13.39
CA ILE A 206 21.74 -21.21 13.74
C ILE A 206 22.04 -22.30 12.72
N GLU A 207 22.41 -23.47 13.18
CA GLU A 207 22.82 -24.59 12.33
C GLU A 207 21.66 -25.04 11.44
N CYS A 208 20.48 -25.25 12.04
CA CYS A 208 19.28 -25.59 11.29
C CYS A 208 17.99 -25.27 12.06
N ILE A 209 16.89 -25.15 11.30
CA ILE A 209 15.53 -25.06 11.81
C ILE A 209 14.71 -26.16 11.12
N PRO A 210 14.29 -27.22 11.84
CA PRO A 210 13.45 -28.27 11.30
C PRO A 210 12.12 -27.74 10.76
N ALA A 211 11.45 -28.52 9.91
CA ALA A 211 10.14 -28.17 9.38
C ALA A 211 9.12 -27.92 10.49
N GLN A 212 8.33 -26.86 10.38
CA GLN A 212 7.29 -26.45 11.33
C GLN A 212 7.81 -26.09 12.73
N GLU A 213 9.13 -25.89 12.88
CA GLU A 213 9.75 -25.49 14.15
C GLU A 213 10.18 -24.02 14.12
N TYR A 214 10.43 -23.47 15.30
CA TYR A 214 10.94 -22.10 15.45
C TYR A 214 12.15 -22.03 16.39
N VAL A 215 12.91 -20.96 16.24
CA VAL A 215 14.01 -20.60 17.14
C VAL A 215 13.77 -19.19 17.67
N GLU A 216 14.00 -19.00 18.98
CA GLU A 216 13.92 -17.69 19.61
C GLU A 216 15.23 -16.92 19.47
N ILE A 217 15.10 -15.65 19.13
CA ILE A 217 16.20 -14.69 19.02
C ILE A 217 15.97 -13.61 20.07
N ASN A 218 16.97 -13.44 20.94
CA ASN A 218 16.94 -12.44 22.01
C ASN A 218 17.93 -11.31 21.69
N ILE A 219 17.39 -10.12 21.42
CA ILE A 219 18.16 -8.92 21.16
C ILE A 219 18.54 -8.26 22.49
N LYS A 220 19.82 -8.02 22.69
CA LYS A 220 20.33 -7.30 23.86
C LYS A 220 20.03 -5.81 23.71
N ASN A 221 19.54 -5.17 24.78
CA ASN A 221 19.35 -3.73 24.83
C ASN A 221 18.50 -3.14 23.68
N ALA A 222 17.36 -3.72 23.38
CA ALA A 222 16.39 -3.05 22.51
C ALA A 222 16.02 -1.71 23.16
N LEU A 223 16.37 -0.61 22.51
CA LEU A 223 16.23 0.74 23.09
C LEU A 223 14.77 1.15 23.16
N ILE A 224 14.23 1.22 24.36
CA ILE A 224 12.84 1.61 24.60
C ILE A 224 12.71 3.12 24.86
N ASN A 225 13.80 3.83 25.19
CA ASN A 225 13.75 5.18 25.75
C ASN A 225 14.46 6.28 24.95
N GLU A 226 14.83 6.04 23.70
CA GLU A 226 15.51 7.07 22.91
C GLU A 226 14.54 8.07 22.27
N THR A 227 15.02 9.29 22.04
CA THR A 227 14.29 10.33 21.33
C THR A 227 14.23 10.03 19.83
N GLY A 228 13.12 10.38 19.17
CA GLY A 228 12.94 10.18 17.74
C GLY A 228 12.34 8.83 17.37
N CYS A 229 12.68 8.31 16.20
CA CYS A 229 12.20 7.04 15.69
C CYS A 229 13.27 5.96 15.82
N THR A 230 12.95 4.87 16.49
CA THR A 230 13.82 3.69 16.59
C THR A 230 13.18 2.50 15.89
N SER A 231 13.99 1.74 15.17
CA SER A 231 13.58 0.52 14.48
C SER A 231 14.68 -0.53 14.57
N ILE A 232 14.32 -1.76 14.27
CA ILE A 232 15.25 -2.87 14.08
C ILE A 232 15.06 -3.46 12.70
N LEU A 233 16.16 -3.72 12.00
CA LEU A 233 16.20 -4.36 10.70
C LEU A 233 16.86 -5.73 10.85
N PHE A 234 16.18 -6.78 10.43
CA PHE A 234 16.73 -8.12 10.28
C PHE A 234 17.10 -8.39 8.83
N ILE A 235 18.31 -8.86 8.61
CA ILE A 235 18.79 -9.42 7.34
C ILE A 235 19.12 -10.88 7.62
N ILE A 236 18.43 -11.78 6.94
CA ILE A 236 18.52 -13.21 7.19
C ILE A 236 18.90 -13.91 5.89
N ASN A 237 19.97 -14.69 5.94
CA ASN A 237 20.39 -15.58 4.88
C ASN A 237 20.35 -17.01 5.39
N ALA A 238 19.85 -17.93 4.58
CA ALA A 238 19.76 -19.33 4.93
C ALA A 238 19.85 -20.20 3.67
N SER A 239 20.02 -21.49 3.85
CA SER A 239 20.08 -22.47 2.77
C SER A 239 19.04 -23.58 2.92
N THR A 240 18.63 -24.15 1.81
CA THR A 240 17.82 -25.36 1.72
C THR A 240 18.32 -26.23 0.59
N ILE A 241 17.83 -27.45 0.49
CA ILE A 241 18.09 -28.34 -0.65
C ILE A 241 17.63 -27.71 -1.98
N ASN A 242 16.69 -26.77 -1.96
CA ASN A 242 16.13 -26.11 -3.14
C ASN A 242 16.81 -24.78 -3.48
N GLY A 243 17.77 -24.32 -2.69
CA GLY A 243 18.49 -23.07 -2.90
C GLY A 243 18.58 -22.18 -1.67
N ASN A 244 18.99 -20.94 -1.87
CA ASN A 244 19.20 -19.97 -0.81
C ASN A 244 17.93 -19.17 -0.53
N ILE A 245 17.75 -18.80 0.72
CA ILE A 245 16.70 -17.89 1.20
C ILE A 245 17.38 -16.59 1.62
N GLU A 246 16.91 -15.47 1.07
CA GLU A 246 17.21 -14.12 1.53
C GLU A 246 15.92 -13.49 2.03
N TYR A 247 15.89 -13.09 3.29
CA TYR A 247 14.73 -12.51 3.92
C TYR A 247 15.11 -11.25 4.70
N LYS A 248 14.30 -10.21 4.58
CA LYS A 248 14.47 -8.96 5.31
C LYS A 248 13.18 -8.57 5.97
N GLU A 249 13.26 -8.09 7.20
CA GLU A 249 12.12 -7.60 7.96
C GLU A 249 12.53 -6.45 8.84
N SER A 250 11.64 -5.50 9.05
CA SER A 250 11.89 -4.37 9.96
C SER A 250 10.71 -4.12 10.88
N TYR A 251 11.02 -3.74 12.10
CA TYR A 251 10.02 -3.38 13.10
C TYR A 251 10.30 -2.01 13.67
N ILE A 252 9.31 -1.15 13.66
CA ILE A 252 9.36 0.12 14.38
C ILE A 252 9.17 -0.20 15.86
N LEU A 253 10.15 0.19 16.68
CA LEU A 253 10.14 -0.05 18.12
C LEU A 253 9.55 1.12 18.88
N ASN A 254 9.82 2.34 18.40
CA ASN A 254 9.35 3.57 19.00
C ASN A 254 9.25 4.68 17.95
N ASN A 255 8.26 5.55 18.07
CA ASN A 255 8.12 6.78 17.29
C ASN A 255 7.69 7.90 18.21
N LYS A 256 8.64 8.68 18.71
CA LYS A 256 8.35 9.87 19.54
C LYS A 256 8.17 11.10 18.64
N PRO A 257 7.24 11.99 19.01
CA PRO A 257 7.16 13.32 18.40
C PRO A 257 8.50 14.04 18.50
N LEU A 258 8.74 14.95 17.56
CA LEU A 258 9.89 15.84 17.64
C LEU A 258 9.68 16.87 18.75
N ASP A 259 10.71 17.11 19.54
CA ASP A 259 10.73 18.24 20.46
C ASP A 259 10.94 19.52 19.65
N TYR A 260 10.14 20.53 19.92
CA TYR A 260 10.25 21.85 19.30
C TYR A 260 9.87 22.96 20.27
N GLU A 261 10.51 24.10 20.07
CA GLU A 261 10.17 25.34 20.79
C GLU A 261 9.24 26.19 19.94
N ILE A 262 8.19 26.72 20.56
CA ILE A 262 7.26 27.64 19.91
C ILE A 262 7.81 29.04 19.93
N ILE A 263 7.83 29.71 18.79
CA ILE A 263 8.27 31.10 18.66
C ILE A 263 7.04 32.02 18.75
N SER A 264 6.96 32.77 19.85
CA SER A 264 5.88 33.73 20.05
C SER A 264 6.03 34.99 19.18
N ASN A 265 4.89 35.61 18.82
CA ASN A 265 4.81 36.84 18.02
C ASN A 265 5.50 36.77 16.64
N ALA A 266 5.64 35.56 16.09
CA ALA A 266 6.26 35.34 14.79
C ALA A 266 5.31 35.46 13.60
N ILE A 267 4.02 35.74 13.85
CA ILE A 267 2.99 35.81 12.80
C ILE A 267 2.79 37.27 12.39
N LYS A 268 3.21 37.61 11.17
CA LYS A 268 2.95 38.91 10.57
C LYS A 268 1.75 38.83 9.64
N GLU A 269 0.91 39.86 9.68
CA GLU A 269 -0.28 39.99 8.84
C GLU A 269 -0.13 41.17 7.89
N LYS A 270 -0.39 40.94 6.61
CA LYS A 270 -0.37 41.94 5.58
C LYS A 270 -1.33 41.52 4.47
N ASP A 271 -2.21 42.45 4.06
CA ASP A 271 -3.15 42.29 2.93
C ASP A 271 -3.95 40.96 3.04
N GLU A 272 -4.53 40.68 4.20
CA GLU A 272 -5.30 39.47 4.53
C GLU A 272 -4.50 38.15 4.46
N LYS A 273 -3.17 38.23 4.25
CA LYS A 273 -2.25 37.08 4.26
C LYS A 273 -1.39 37.08 5.51
N PHE A 274 -0.86 35.90 5.85
CA PHE A 274 -0.06 35.71 7.06
C PHE A 274 1.32 35.15 6.70
N GLU A 275 2.36 35.86 7.10
CA GLU A 275 3.74 35.41 7.02
C GLU A 275 4.09 34.65 8.30
N ILE A 276 4.51 33.37 8.18
CA ILE A 276 4.87 32.50 9.30
C ILE A 276 6.04 31.61 8.85
N ASN A 277 7.17 31.67 9.57
CA ASN A 277 8.35 30.82 9.27
C ASN A 277 8.70 30.71 7.78
N ASN A 278 8.81 31.87 7.09
CA ASN A 278 9.15 31.95 5.68
C ASN A 278 8.08 31.38 4.71
N PHE A 279 6.86 31.12 5.16
CA PHE A 279 5.73 30.78 4.31
C PHE A 279 4.67 31.86 4.35
N ILE A 280 3.99 32.06 3.24
CA ILE A 280 2.81 32.89 3.11
C ILE A 280 1.59 31.98 3.14
N ILE A 281 0.70 32.26 4.08
CA ILE A 281 -0.62 31.63 4.18
C ILE A 281 -1.64 32.63 3.63
N ASN A 282 -2.46 32.20 2.69
CA ASN A 282 -3.47 33.07 2.09
C ASN A 282 -4.71 33.24 3.00
N GLU A 283 -5.65 34.09 2.57
CA GLU A 283 -6.91 34.38 3.27
C GLU A 283 -7.78 33.14 3.50
N ASN A 284 -7.64 32.11 2.69
CA ASN A 284 -8.30 30.82 2.85
C ASN A 284 -7.58 29.86 3.81
N GLY A 285 -6.49 30.29 4.43
CA GLY A 285 -5.74 29.46 5.38
C GLY A 285 -4.91 28.36 4.72
N LEU A 286 -4.46 28.54 3.48
CA LEU A 286 -3.65 27.58 2.73
C LEU A 286 -2.27 28.15 2.46
N ILE A 287 -1.22 27.32 2.52
CA ILE A 287 0.15 27.72 2.17
C ILE A 287 0.16 28.07 0.68
N GLU A 288 0.52 29.31 0.36
CA GLU A 288 0.51 29.84 -1.01
C GLU A 288 1.91 29.92 -1.61
N SER A 289 2.90 30.31 -0.83
CA SER A 289 4.26 30.52 -1.33
C SER A 289 5.32 30.42 -0.21
N SER A 290 6.58 30.35 -0.61
CA SER A 290 7.74 30.44 0.27
C SER A 290 8.46 31.77 0.05
N LEU A 291 8.99 32.36 1.13
CA LEU A 291 9.83 33.57 1.07
C LEU A 291 11.29 33.25 0.78
N ILE A 292 11.73 32.02 1.02
CA ILE A 292 13.11 31.58 0.78
C ILE A 292 13.29 31.24 -0.71
N ASP A 293 12.43 30.37 -1.22
CA ASP A 293 12.36 30.04 -2.64
C ASP A 293 10.95 30.34 -3.16
N LYS A 294 10.84 31.43 -3.90
CA LYS A 294 9.54 31.90 -4.43
C LYS A 294 8.95 30.97 -5.46
N ASP A 295 9.78 30.15 -6.08
CA ASP A 295 9.39 29.21 -7.11
C ASP A 295 9.08 27.81 -6.55
N LEU A 296 9.24 27.59 -5.23
CA LEU A 296 8.99 26.31 -4.57
C LEU A 296 7.54 25.83 -4.80
N ILE A 297 6.57 26.68 -4.49
CA ILE A 297 5.13 26.35 -4.51
C ILE A 297 4.49 27.03 -5.71
N LEU A 298 3.93 26.26 -6.62
CA LEU A 298 3.34 26.75 -7.86
C LEU A 298 1.85 27.07 -7.73
N GLU A 299 1.16 26.45 -6.80
CA GLU A 299 -0.27 26.63 -6.51
C GLU A 299 -0.51 26.56 -5.01
N PRO A 300 -1.51 27.27 -4.47
CA PRO A 300 -1.85 27.15 -3.06
C PRO A 300 -2.09 25.68 -2.68
N ALA A 301 -1.59 25.29 -1.52
CA ALA A 301 -1.80 23.97 -0.96
C ALA A 301 -3.31 23.64 -0.85
N ASN A 302 -3.65 22.35 -0.78
CA ASN A 302 -5.04 21.94 -0.63
C ASN A 302 -5.19 20.70 0.27
N ILE A 303 -6.36 20.54 0.87
CA ILE A 303 -6.76 19.28 1.53
C ILE A 303 -7.36 18.36 0.46
N ILE A 304 -6.85 17.16 0.36
CA ILE A 304 -7.28 16.18 -0.63
C ILE A 304 -7.97 14.98 0.06
N VAL A 305 -9.02 14.47 -0.57
CA VAL A 305 -9.77 13.29 -0.12
C VAL A 305 -9.98 12.26 -1.22
N GLY A 306 -9.69 12.60 -2.48
CA GLY A 306 -9.74 11.73 -3.63
C GLY A 306 -8.36 11.16 -3.99
N ARG A 307 -8.35 10.01 -4.66
CA ARG A 307 -7.17 9.42 -5.33
C ARG A 307 -7.53 9.01 -6.75
N ALA A 308 -6.53 8.71 -7.57
CA ALA A 308 -6.76 8.07 -8.86
C ALA A 308 -7.36 6.67 -8.62
N TYR A 309 -8.32 6.29 -9.50
CA TYR A 309 -8.98 4.99 -9.36
C TYR A 309 -8.03 3.86 -9.71
N LEU A 310 -8.09 2.79 -8.91
CA LEU A 310 -7.54 1.49 -9.23
C LEU A 310 -8.56 0.67 -10.02
N ASP A 311 -8.09 -0.36 -10.71
CA ASP A 311 -9.00 -1.30 -11.34
C ASP A 311 -9.89 -2.00 -10.29
N ASN A 312 -9.36 -2.31 -9.11
CA ASN A 312 -10.12 -2.91 -8.00
C ASN A 312 -11.17 -1.97 -7.39
N ASP A 313 -11.02 -0.65 -7.51
CA ASP A 313 -12.02 0.32 -7.01
C ASP A 313 -13.30 0.33 -7.85
N LYS A 314 -13.25 -0.11 -9.12
CA LYS A 314 -14.34 0.06 -10.09
C LYS A 314 -15.64 -0.63 -9.67
N ASN A 315 -15.55 -1.79 -9.06
CA ASN A 315 -16.70 -2.59 -8.69
C ASN A 315 -17.32 -2.21 -7.33
N MET A 316 -16.54 -1.64 -6.41
CA MET A 316 -17.00 -1.40 -5.05
C MET A 316 -17.32 0.07 -4.76
N TYR A 317 -16.42 1.00 -5.12
CA TYR A 317 -16.45 2.35 -4.57
C TYR A 317 -16.46 3.46 -5.61
N TRP A 318 -16.15 3.15 -6.85
CA TRP A 318 -15.98 4.13 -7.91
C TRP A 318 -17.23 4.99 -8.14
N SER A 319 -18.42 4.37 -8.19
CA SER A 319 -19.68 5.10 -8.37
C SER A 319 -19.92 6.09 -7.25
N TYR A 320 -19.67 5.69 -6.00
CA TYR A 320 -19.84 6.53 -4.83
C TYR A 320 -18.86 7.71 -4.83
N TRP A 321 -17.57 7.47 -5.05
CA TRP A 321 -16.57 8.54 -5.08
C TRP A 321 -16.83 9.53 -6.21
N LYS A 322 -17.31 9.05 -7.36
CA LYS A 322 -17.69 9.88 -8.50
C LYS A 322 -18.93 10.73 -8.19
N ILE A 323 -19.96 10.17 -7.57
CA ILE A 323 -21.17 10.91 -7.15
C ILE A 323 -20.79 12.01 -6.15
N CYS A 324 -19.89 11.74 -5.22
CA CYS A 324 -19.40 12.72 -4.25
C CYS A 324 -18.35 13.68 -4.81
N SER A 325 -17.91 13.53 -6.07
CA SER A 325 -16.91 14.37 -6.72
C SER A 325 -15.65 14.61 -5.86
N LEU A 326 -15.12 13.53 -5.24
CA LEU A 326 -14.06 13.63 -4.23
C LEU A 326 -12.78 14.29 -4.72
N ASP A 327 -12.54 14.29 -6.02
CA ASP A 327 -11.42 14.93 -6.69
C ASP A 327 -11.55 16.46 -6.79
N SER A 328 -12.74 17.02 -6.57
CA SER A 328 -12.99 18.47 -6.53
C SER A 328 -12.95 19.07 -5.10
N ALA A 329 -12.40 18.30 -4.15
CA ALA A 329 -12.35 18.71 -2.75
C ALA A 329 -11.58 20.03 -2.56
N ARG A 330 -12.17 20.93 -1.79
CA ARG A 330 -11.57 22.23 -1.43
C ARG A 330 -11.95 22.65 -0.03
N PHE A 331 -11.00 23.22 0.68
CA PHE A 331 -11.22 23.82 1.99
C PHE A 331 -11.72 25.25 1.82
N ILE A 332 -12.78 25.61 2.53
CA ILE A 332 -13.35 26.96 2.60
C ILE A 332 -13.25 27.44 4.04
N ALA A 333 -12.37 28.40 4.30
CA ALA A 333 -12.26 29.06 5.60
C ALA A 333 -13.52 29.92 5.87
N ARG A 334 -13.97 29.92 7.13
CA ARG A 334 -15.15 30.69 7.59
C ARG A 334 -14.85 31.58 8.78
N GLU A 335 -13.88 31.19 9.59
CA GLU A 335 -13.48 31.90 10.80
C GLU A 335 -11.97 31.75 10.97
N THR A 336 -11.30 32.84 11.32
CA THR A 336 -9.86 32.84 11.62
C THR A 336 -9.67 33.29 13.08
N LYS A 337 -8.86 32.55 13.84
CA LYS A 337 -8.43 32.93 15.19
C LYS A 337 -6.93 33.00 15.25
N LYS A 338 -6.41 34.11 15.75
CA LYS A 338 -4.98 34.35 15.92
C LYS A 338 -4.68 34.67 17.37
N ASP A 339 -3.63 34.08 17.90
CA ASP A 339 -3.05 34.43 19.20
C ASP A 339 -1.53 34.74 19.05
N ALA A 340 -0.81 34.85 20.17
CA ALA A 340 0.61 35.17 20.16
C ALA A 340 1.49 34.05 19.54
N THR A 341 1.00 32.84 19.47
CA THR A 341 1.77 31.63 19.11
C THR A 341 1.26 30.92 17.87
N SER A 342 -0.01 31.13 17.51
CA SER A 342 -0.66 30.36 16.46
C SER A 342 -1.72 31.16 15.70
N ILE A 343 -2.03 30.68 14.49
CA ILE A 343 -3.22 31.07 13.76
C ILE A 343 -4.00 29.84 13.34
N THR A 344 -5.30 29.85 13.54
CA THR A 344 -6.20 28.74 13.22
C THR A 344 -7.31 29.20 12.28
N PHE A 345 -7.46 28.53 11.16
CA PHE A 345 -8.55 28.69 10.22
C PHE A 345 -9.56 27.56 10.43
N TYR A 346 -10.80 27.93 10.73
CA TYR A 346 -11.93 27.01 10.86
C TYR A 346 -12.80 27.08 9.61
N GLY A 347 -13.19 25.92 9.07
CA GLY A 347 -13.96 25.91 7.85
C GLY A 347 -14.58 24.56 7.52
N SER A 348 -14.96 24.44 6.27
CA SER A 348 -15.60 23.27 5.70
C SER A 348 -14.78 22.72 4.55
N LEU A 349 -14.61 21.42 4.51
CA LEU A 349 -14.14 20.70 3.32
C LEU A 349 -15.37 20.30 2.52
N ILE A 350 -15.45 20.77 1.29
CA ILE A 350 -16.56 20.52 0.38
C ILE A 350 -16.05 20.06 -0.98
N THR A 351 -16.90 19.36 -1.72
CA THR A 351 -16.72 19.08 -3.15
C THR A 351 -17.78 19.86 -3.94
N ASP A 352 -17.84 19.67 -5.25
CA ASP A 352 -18.88 20.29 -6.08
C ASP A 352 -20.30 19.81 -5.73
N THR A 353 -20.41 18.63 -5.15
CA THR A 353 -21.71 17.99 -4.86
C THR A 353 -21.96 17.76 -3.37
N THR A 354 -20.93 17.74 -2.51
CA THR A 354 -21.08 17.15 -1.17
C THR A 354 -20.27 17.90 -0.10
N TYR A 355 -20.84 18.02 1.09
CA TYR A 355 -20.13 18.42 2.32
C TYR A 355 -19.39 17.21 2.92
N ILE A 356 -18.06 17.30 3.00
CA ILE A 356 -17.20 16.19 3.43
C ILE A 356 -16.90 16.23 4.92
N ALA A 357 -16.42 17.37 5.43
CA ALA A 357 -15.97 17.46 6.81
C ALA A 357 -15.97 18.91 7.32
N LYS A 358 -16.09 19.06 8.66
CA LYS A 358 -15.64 20.27 9.35
C LYS A 358 -14.14 20.14 9.59
N VAL A 359 -13.38 21.18 9.24
CA VAL A 359 -11.91 21.17 9.32
C VAL A 359 -11.40 22.40 10.04
N SER A 360 -10.31 22.23 10.78
CA SER A 360 -9.47 23.35 11.23
C SER A 360 -8.02 23.11 10.84
N ILE A 361 -7.35 24.17 10.35
CA ILE A 361 -5.92 24.18 10.04
C ILE A 361 -5.26 25.17 10.98
N THR A 362 -4.33 24.71 11.80
CA THR A 362 -3.57 25.54 12.73
C THR A 362 -2.11 25.59 12.31
N TYR A 363 -1.58 26.78 12.21
CA TYR A 363 -0.17 27.06 11.93
C TYR A 363 0.52 27.61 13.17
N VAL A 364 1.68 27.05 13.51
CA VAL A 364 2.50 27.45 14.65
C VAL A 364 3.92 27.66 14.17
N SER A 365 4.53 28.77 14.57
CA SER A 365 5.95 29.04 14.32
C SER A 365 6.80 28.28 15.31
N THR A 366 7.78 27.51 14.85
CA THR A 366 8.70 26.77 15.71
C THR A 366 10.17 27.01 15.30
N ASN A 367 11.10 26.65 16.19
CA ASN A 367 12.54 26.70 15.91
C ASN A 367 12.99 25.75 14.78
N HIS A 368 12.16 24.78 14.40
CA HIS A 368 12.42 23.85 13.29
C HIS A 368 11.65 24.18 12.01
N GLY A 369 10.78 25.18 12.03
CA GLY A 369 9.98 25.58 10.86
C GLY A 369 8.49 25.72 11.15
N LEU A 370 7.69 25.65 10.11
CA LEU A 370 6.23 25.79 10.20
C LEU A 370 5.58 24.47 10.63
N LEU A 371 4.99 24.46 11.83
CA LEU A 371 4.17 23.34 12.26
C LEU A 371 2.72 23.51 11.77
N VAL A 372 2.24 22.53 11.02
CA VAL A 372 0.88 22.47 10.48
C VAL A 372 0.08 21.39 11.20
N LYS A 373 -1.03 21.77 11.84
CA LYS A 373 -1.95 20.83 12.51
C LYS A 373 -3.31 20.88 11.83
N ILE A 374 -3.75 19.75 11.28
CA ILE A 374 -5.05 19.64 10.63
C ILE A 374 -5.93 18.72 11.46
N LYS A 375 -7.12 19.21 11.84
CA LYS A 375 -8.14 18.41 12.51
C LYS A 375 -9.39 18.39 11.65
N ALA A 376 -9.96 17.20 11.43
CA ALA A 376 -11.17 17.03 10.65
C ALA A 376 -12.21 16.19 11.40
N LYS A 377 -13.48 16.59 11.26
CA LYS A 377 -14.62 15.78 11.69
C LYS A 377 -15.46 15.48 10.47
N ARG A 378 -15.35 14.23 9.98
CA ARG A 378 -16.06 13.74 8.80
C ARG A 378 -17.57 13.81 8.98
N ASN A 379 -18.29 14.15 7.91
CA ASN A 379 -19.73 14.00 7.81
C ASN A 379 -20.07 12.50 7.94
N LYS A 380 -21.04 12.18 8.82
CA LYS A 380 -21.43 10.79 9.09
C LYS A 380 -22.08 10.09 7.88
N GLU A 381 -22.67 10.86 6.97
CA GLU A 381 -23.27 10.35 5.74
C GLU A 381 -22.24 9.87 4.70
N ILE A 382 -20.97 10.26 4.87
CA ILE A 382 -19.86 9.78 4.05
C ILE A 382 -19.34 8.47 4.67
N PRO A 383 -19.52 7.28 4.04
CA PRO A 383 -19.15 6.01 4.64
C PRO A 383 -17.64 5.92 4.89
N PHE A 384 -16.82 6.29 3.91
CA PHE A 384 -15.36 6.38 4.06
C PHE A 384 -14.76 7.29 2.97
N LEU A 385 -13.50 7.68 3.18
CA LEU A 385 -12.73 8.46 2.22
C LEU A 385 -11.55 7.61 1.72
N PRO A 386 -11.26 7.62 0.40
CA PRO A 386 -10.10 6.89 -0.13
C PRO A 386 -8.77 7.47 0.37
N ARG A 387 -8.77 8.74 0.76
CA ARG A 387 -7.60 9.48 1.24
C ARG A 387 -8.04 10.60 2.19
N PHE A 388 -7.19 10.98 3.10
CA PHE A 388 -7.23 12.28 3.79
C PHE A 388 -5.82 12.80 3.91
N GLY A 389 -5.49 13.81 3.10
CA GLY A 389 -4.15 14.33 2.98
C GLY A 389 -4.08 15.83 2.73
N TYR A 390 -2.85 16.36 2.76
CA TYR A 390 -2.48 17.72 2.43
C TYR A 390 -1.54 17.71 1.23
N SER A 391 -1.89 18.44 0.18
CA SER A 391 -1.21 18.41 -1.11
C SER A 391 -0.52 19.74 -1.41
N LEU A 392 0.71 19.67 -1.88
CA LEU A 392 1.50 20.78 -2.39
C LEU A 392 1.86 20.53 -3.85
N VAL A 393 1.72 21.54 -4.69
CA VAL A 393 2.20 21.52 -6.08
C VAL A 393 3.52 22.26 -6.12
N LEU A 394 4.61 21.53 -6.23
CA LEU A 394 5.98 22.04 -6.18
C LEU A 394 6.58 22.19 -7.58
N ASN A 395 7.58 23.03 -7.71
CA ASN A 395 8.39 23.13 -8.92
C ASN A 395 9.05 21.78 -9.26
N LYS A 396 9.09 21.46 -10.55
CA LYS A 396 9.70 20.22 -11.08
C LYS A 396 11.17 20.01 -10.68
N ASP A 397 11.87 21.07 -10.30
CA ASP A 397 13.28 21.00 -9.90
C ASP A 397 13.46 20.27 -8.57
N TYR A 398 12.39 20.18 -7.76
CA TYR A 398 12.33 19.40 -6.51
C TYR A 398 12.06 17.90 -6.75
N LYS A 399 12.82 17.28 -7.63
CA LYS A 399 12.59 15.92 -8.15
C LYS A 399 13.30 14.80 -7.43
N LYS A 400 14.39 15.09 -6.71
CA LYS A 400 15.11 14.08 -5.93
C LYS A 400 14.49 14.02 -4.55
N VAL A 401 14.19 12.80 -4.11
CA VAL A 401 13.51 12.55 -2.83
C VAL A 401 14.37 11.63 -1.98
N THR A 402 14.56 12.01 -0.71
CA THR A 402 15.05 11.12 0.35
C THR A 402 14.02 11.05 1.45
N TYR A 403 13.68 9.86 1.92
CA TYR A 403 12.70 9.69 2.98
C TYR A 403 13.09 8.58 3.97
N LEU A 404 12.61 8.67 5.21
CA LEU A 404 12.63 7.60 6.21
C LEU A 404 11.21 7.04 6.32
N GLY A 405 11.01 5.83 5.84
CA GLY A 405 9.71 5.17 5.76
C GLY A 405 9.83 3.76 5.18
N GLU A 406 8.69 3.14 4.88
CA GLU A 406 8.67 1.83 4.21
C GLU A 406 8.99 1.97 2.73
N GLY A 407 9.99 1.24 2.27
CA GLY A 407 10.50 1.25 0.91
C GLY A 407 11.44 0.08 0.61
N PRO A 408 12.07 0.06 -0.58
CA PRO A 408 12.14 1.13 -1.59
C PRO A 408 10.93 1.20 -2.54
N ASN A 409 10.08 0.14 -2.61
CA ASN A 409 8.93 0.13 -3.48
C ASN A 409 7.75 0.92 -2.89
N GLU A 410 6.78 1.25 -3.73
CA GLU A 410 5.52 1.81 -3.25
C GLU A 410 4.84 0.87 -2.23
N SER A 411 4.25 1.45 -1.21
CA SER A 411 3.60 0.73 -0.13
C SER A 411 2.25 1.35 0.25
N TYR A 412 1.31 0.49 0.63
CA TYR A 412 -0.05 0.80 1.03
C TYR A 412 -0.39 0.02 2.29
N ILE A 413 -1.44 0.39 2.99
CA ILE A 413 -1.81 -0.23 4.26
C ILE A 413 -2.04 -1.75 4.18
N ASP A 414 -2.47 -2.25 3.03
CA ASP A 414 -2.76 -3.65 2.73
C ASP A 414 -1.74 -4.33 1.80
N ARG A 415 -0.71 -3.58 1.39
CA ARG A 415 0.41 -4.07 0.59
C ARG A 415 1.69 -3.28 0.92
N HIS A 416 2.42 -3.72 1.92
CA HIS A 416 3.68 -3.09 2.34
C HIS A 416 4.79 -4.12 2.64
N GLN A 417 4.45 -5.41 2.69
CA GLN A 417 5.37 -6.51 2.97
C GLN A 417 6.50 -6.52 1.93
N GLY A 418 7.70 -6.90 2.36
CA GLY A 418 8.91 -6.83 1.54
C GLY A 418 9.54 -5.44 1.47
N ASN A 419 8.83 -4.38 1.86
CA ASN A 419 9.43 -3.08 2.13
C ASN A 419 10.01 -3.04 3.55
N ILE A 420 11.10 -2.33 3.72
CA ILE A 420 11.74 -2.14 5.03
C ILE A 420 11.65 -0.68 5.46
N PHE A 421 11.46 -0.45 6.75
CA PHE A 421 11.52 0.88 7.34
C PHE A 421 12.97 1.32 7.44
N TYR A 422 13.40 2.15 6.48
CA TYR A 422 14.76 2.63 6.33
C TYR A 422 14.81 3.95 5.57
N THR A 423 16.01 4.50 5.34
CA THR A 423 16.19 5.64 4.45
C THR A 423 16.27 5.16 3.01
N HIS A 424 15.46 5.76 2.16
CA HIS A 424 15.37 5.46 0.74
C HIS A 424 15.43 6.72 -0.11
N ASP A 425 15.91 6.58 -1.33
CA ASP A 425 16.04 7.66 -2.31
C ASP A 425 15.36 7.28 -3.63
N PHE A 426 14.72 8.24 -4.29
CA PHE A 426 14.23 8.09 -5.65
C PHE A 426 14.18 9.42 -6.39
N ASP A 427 14.05 9.36 -7.73
CA ASP A 427 13.71 10.50 -8.58
C ASP A 427 12.23 10.43 -8.94
N VAL A 428 11.49 11.53 -8.73
CA VAL A 428 10.04 11.63 -9.01
C VAL A 428 9.70 11.19 -10.43
N PHE A 429 10.58 11.47 -11.38
CA PHE A 429 10.40 11.15 -12.79
C PHE A 429 10.97 9.81 -13.21
N SER A 430 11.47 9.03 -12.26
CA SER A 430 11.95 7.69 -12.55
C SER A 430 10.80 6.76 -12.93
N LYS A 431 11.09 5.82 -13.82
CA LYS A 431 10.08 4.85 -14.26
C LYS A 431 9.55 4.00 -13.11
N SER A 432 10.38 3.71 -12.12
CA SER A 432 10.02 2.87 -10.97
C SER A 432 9.12 3.56 -9.95
N ASN A 433 8.98 4.89 -10.00
CA ASN A 433 8.16 5.61 -9.01
C ASN A 433 6.65 5.54 -9.32
N CYS A 434 6.24 5.92 -10.54
CA CYS A 434 4.81 6.04 -10.87
C CYS A 434 4.44 5.60 -12.29
N PHE A 435 5.36 4.93 -12.99
CA PHE A 435 5.18 4.52 -14.39
C PHE A 435 5.18 3.00 -14.56
N ASN A 436 4.84 2.26 -13.51
CA ASN A 436 4.81 0.80 -13.54
C ASN A 436 3.58 0.25 -14.27
N TYR A 437 2.48 1.02 -14.31
CA TYR A 437 1.18 0.56 -14.80
C TYR A 437 0.85 1.22 -16.15
N PRO A 438 0.69 0.42 -17.24
CA PRO A 438 0.34 0.95 -18.56
C PRO A 438 -0.98 1.72 -18.58
N TYR A 439 -1.98 1.27 -17.82
CA TYR A 439 -3.20 2.03 -17.56
C TYR A 439 -2.97 2.95 -16.35
N PRO A 440 -2.99 4.29 -16.51
CA PRO A 440 -2.73 5.23 -15.43
C PRO A 440 -3.70 5.11 -14.27
N GLN A 441 -3.17 4.93 -13.07
CA GLN A 441 -3.94 4.73 -11.86
C GLN A 441 -3.14 5.19 -10.63
N GLU A 442 -3.72 5.08 -9.43
CA GLU A 442 -3.03 5.38 -8.17
C GLU A 442 -1.73 4.59 -8.06
N SER A 443 -0.64 5.27 -7.73
CA SER A 443 0.70 4.67 -7.59
C SER A 443 1.66 5.59 -6.84
N GLY A 444 2.79 5.04 -6.39
CA GLY A 444 3.90 5.81 -5.81
C GLY A 444 3.68 6.30 -4.38
N SER A 445 2.78 5.69 -3.61
CA SER A 445 2.66 5.96 -2.16
C SER A 445 3.74 5.25 -1.36
N HIS A 446 4.22 5.87 -0.29
CA HIS A 446 5.16 5.29 0.68
C HIS A 446 4.60 5.42 2.09
N ASN A 447 4.35 4.28 2.71
CA ASN A 447 3.68 4.18 4.00
C ASN A 447 4.66 4.38 5.18
N ASN A 448 4.13 4.58 6.37
CA ASN A 448 4.89 4.69 7.63
C ASN A 448 6.10 5.65 7.54
N THR A 449 5.92 6.83 6.95
CA THR A 449 6.99 7.79 6.71
C THR A 449 7.14 8.76 7.87
N LYS A 450 8.38 8.94 8.34
CA LYS A 450 8.77 9.87 9.42
C LYS A 450 9.20 11.23 8.88
N PHE A 451 9.99 11.24 7.81
CA PHE A 451 10.35 12.47 7.09
C PHE A 451 10.47 12.22 5.60
N THR A 452 10.33 13.30 4.83
CA THR A 452 10.60 13.34 3.39
C THR A 452 11.26 14.65 3.05
N SER A 453 12.41 14.58 2.37
CA SER A 453 13.15 15.74 1.84
C SER A 453 13.13 15.71 0.33
N LEU A 454 12.74 16.83 -0.28
CA LEU A 454 12.77 17.05 -1.72
C LEU A 454 13.87 18.06 -2.04
N PHE A 455 14.71 17.76 -3.00
CA PHE A 455 15.90 18.53 -3.33
C PHE A 455 15.77 19.19 -4.69
N SER A 456 16.04 20.48 -4.74
CA SER A 456 16.44 21.20 -5.95
C SER A 456 17.96 21.44 -5.94
N ASP A 457 18.50 22.12 -6.97
CA ASP A 457 19.93 22.41 -7.02
C ASP A 457 20.38 23.36 -5.89
N ASN A 458 19.49 24.21 -5.36
CA ASN A 458 19.82 25.26 -4.41
C ASN A 458 19.17 25.10 -3.04
N TYR A 459 18.07 24.33 -2.94
CA TYR A 459 17.24 24.28 -1.75
C TYR A 459 16.80 22.86 -1.43
N ILE A 460 16.47 22.64 -0.16
CA ILE A 460 15.87 21.41 0.36
C ILE A 460 14.54 21.80 1.02
N PHE A 461 13.47 21.17 0.58
CA PHE A 461 12.18 21.22 1.27
C PHE A 461 11.97 19.94 2.06
N THR A 462 11.79 20.04 3.38
CA THR A 462 11.63 18.86 4.23
C THR A 462 10.31 18.89 4.98
N MET A 463 9.56 17.81 4.88
CA MET A 463 8.42 17.48 5.72
C MET A 463 8.87 16.55 6.83
N LEU A 464 8.51 16.88 8.08
CA LEU A 464 8.71 16.05 9.28
C LEU A 464 7.35 15.71 9.88
N ALA A 465 7.10 14.44 10.15
CA ALA A 465 5.84 13.98 10.72
C ALA A 465 6.00 13.64 12.21
N ASN A 466 5.10 14.14 13.06
CA ASN A 466 5.07 13.73 14.46
C ASN A 466 4.58 12.29 14.61
N GLU A 467 3.48 11.96 13.93
CA GLU A 467 3.01 10.59 13.73
C GLU A 467 3.49 10.10 12.36
N LEU A 468 3.58 8.78 12.17
CA LEU A 468 3.91 8.23 10.86
C LEU A 468 2.75 8.48 9.89
N VAL A 469 3.09 8.96 8.70
CA VAL A 469 2.15 9.29 7.62
C VAL A 469 2.49 8.49 6.37
N SER A 470 1.62 8.49 5.38
CA SER A 470 2.01 8.11 4.03
C SER A 470 2.36 9.37 3.25
N PHE A 471 3.24 9.26 2.26
CA PHE A 471 3.45 10.34 1.31
C PHE A 471 3.50 9.82 -0.12
N GLN A 472 3.33 10.73 -1.06
CA GLN A 472 3.44 10.48 -2.48
C GLN A 472 4.12 11.70 -3.11
N ALA A 473 5.13 11.48 -3.94
CA ALA A 473 5.74 12.52 -4.75
C ALA A 473 5.69 12.07 -6.21
N ILE A 474 4.75 12.63 -6.98
CA ILE A 474 4.43 12.20 -8.34
C ILE A 474 4.34 13.39 -9.29
N PRO A 475 4.54 13.16 -10.59
CA PRO A 475 4.53 14.23 -11.59
C PRO A 475 3.13 14.59 -12.10
N PHE A 476 2.06 14.10 -11.51
CA PHE A 476 0.69 14.25 -12.03
C PHE A 476 -0.26 14.80 -10.99
N LYS A 477 -1.15 15.69 -11.40
CA LYS A 477 -2.33 16.05 -10.62
C LYS A 477 -3.44 15.01 -10.83
N LEU A 478 -4.31 14.85 -9.84
CA LEU A 478 -5.40 13.87 -9.87
C LEU A 478 -6.30 13.99 -11.13
N ASN A 479 -6.59 15.20 -11.58
CA ASN A 479 -7.41 15.45 -12.76
C ASN A 479 -6.71 15.04 -14.08
N GLU A 480 -5.39 14.94 -14.10
CA GLU A 480 -4.62 14.53 -15.28
C GLU A 480 -4.76 13.03 -15.57
N PHE A 481 -5.10 12.20 -14.57
CA PHE A 481 -5.35 10.76 -14.76
C PHE A 481 -6.65 10.47 -15.53
N LYS A 482 -7.66 11.34 -15.46
CA LYS A 482 -9.03 11.07 -15.92
C LYS A 482 -9.17 10.81 -17.43
N ASN A 483 -8.27 11.33 -18.24
CA ASN A 483 -8.43 11.38 -19.69
C ASN A 483 -7.39 10.53 -20.45
N HIS A 484 -6.64 9.68 -19.75
CA HIS A 484 -5.58 8.89 -20.34
C HIS A 484 -5.89 7.39 -20.25
N ALA A 485 -5.99 6.73 -21.42
CA ALA A 485 -6.13 5.29 -21.52
C ALA A 485 -4.78 4.56 -21.50
N HIS A 486 -3.68 5.27 -21.70
CA HIS A 486 -2.33 4.72 -21.75
C HIS A 486 -1.37 5.54 -20.90
N LEU A 487 -0.28 4.89 -20.48
CA LEU A 487 0.78 5.52 -19.72
C LEU A 487 1.19 6.87 -20.33
N MET A 488 1.05 7.92 -19.55
CA MET A 488 1.32 9.27 -20.00
C MET A 488 2.81 9.42 -20.28
N LYS A 489 3.16 9.87 -21.49
CA LYS A 489 4.50 10.38 -21.76
C LYS A 489 4.66 11.69 -21.02
N TYR A 490 5.51 11.65 -20.02
CA TYR A 490 5.69 12.71 -19.07
C TYR A 490 6.18 14.02 -19.71
N LYS A 491 5.47 15.13 -19.46
CA LYS A 491 5.86 16.52 -19.77
C LYS A 491 5.42 17.49 -18.67
N SER A 492 5.22 17.05 -17.43
CA SER A 492 4.76 17.95 -16.39
C SER A 492 5.85 18.93 -15.96
N GLY A 493 5.44 20.14 -15.63
CA GLY A 493 6.30 21.20 -15.09
C GLY A 493 6.31 21.25 -13.56
N HIS A 494 5.78 20.21 -12.87
CA HIS A 494 5.56 20.22 -11.43
C HIS A 494 5.80 18.86 -10.78
N VAL A 495 5.92 18.88 -9.47
CA VAL A 495 5.87 17.71 -8.58
C VAL A 495 4.67 17.88 -7.66
N VAL A 496 3.77 16.92 -7.63
CA VAL A 496 2.68 16.86 -6.65
C VAL A 496 3.17 16.11 -5.44
N PHE A 497 3.27 16.79 -4.31
CA PHE A 497 3.69 16.22 -3.04
C PHE A 497 2.48 16.11 -2.11
N ASN A 498 2.00 14.90 -1.93
CA ASN A 498 0.89 14.58 -1.05
C ASN A 498 1.41 14.03 0.27
N ILE A 499 0.85 14.51 1.39
CA ILE A 499 1.13 14.06 2.75
C ILE A 499 -0.19 13.51 3.29
N ASP A 500 -0.29 12.20 3.45
CA ASP A 500 -1.53 11.52 3.78
C ASP A 500 -1.54 11.05 5.23
N TYR A 501 -2.47 11.55 6.02
CA TYR A 501 -2.72 11.01 7.35
C TYR A 501 -3.19 9.55 7.24
N LYS A 502 -4.11 9.27 6.32
CA LYS A 502 -4.62 7.94 5.99
C LYS A 502 -4.96 7.86 4.51
N MET A 503 -4.66 6.72 3.92
CA MET A 503 -5.10 6.32 2.60
C MET A 503 -5.66 4.89 2.66
N SER A 504 -6.73 4.61 1.90
CA SER A 504 -7.30 3.26 1.79
C SER A 504 -6.34 2.31 1.09
N GLY A 505 -6.49 1.04 1.35
CA GLY A 505 -5.75 -0.03 0.68
C GLY A 505 -6.06 -0.12 -0.82
N LEU A 506 -5.37 -1.04 -1.48
CA LEU A 506 -5.52 -1.32 -2.92
C LEU A 506 -6.67 -2.30 -3.21
N GLY A 507 -7.01 -3.15 -2.22
CA GLY A 507 -8.01 -4.19 -2.39
C GLY A 507 -7.53 -5.37 -3.23
N SER A 508 -8.35 -6.40 -3.29
CA SER A 508 -8.02 -7.68 -3.92
C SER A 508 -9.10 -8.24 -4.85
N ASN A 509 -10.26 -7.59 -4.96
CA ASN A 509 -11.47 -8.15 -5.57
C ASN A 509 -12.02 -7.33 -6.73
N SER A 510 -11.33 -7.29 -7.89
CA SER A 510 -11.90 -6.60 -9.05
C SER A 510 -12.94 -7.43 -9.82
N CYS A 511 -12.97 -8.75 -9.65
CA CYS A 511 -13.84 -9.68 -10.39
C CYS A 511 -14.68 -10.59 -9.51
N GLY A 512 -14.43 -10.64 -8.22
CA GLY A 512 -15.12 -11.54 -7.31
C GLY A 512 -16.49 -11.01 -6.86
N PRO A 513 -17.31 -11.83 -6.24
CA PRO A 513 -18.49 -11.35 -5.51
C PRO A 513 -18.05 -10.38 -4.42
N GLU A 514 -18.85 -9.34 -4.24
CA GLU A 514 -18.67 -8.33 -3.20
C GLU A 514 -18.71 -8.94 -1.78
#